data_5fdb85f4ce871ab57c4498452b245e0d
#
_entry.id   5fdb85f4ce871ab57c4498452b245e0d
#
_cell.length_a   1.000
_cell.length_b   1.000
_cell.length_c   1.000
_cell.angle_alpha   90.00
_cell.angle_beta   90.00
_cell.angle_gamma   90.00
#
_symmetry.space_group_name_H-M   'P 1'
#
loop_
_entity.id
_entity.type
_entity.pdbx_description
1 polymer ?
#
loop_
_entity_poly.entity_id
_entity_poly.type
_entity_poly.pdbx_seq_one_letter_code
_entity_poly.pdbx_strand_id
1 'polypeptide(L)'
;LDGLAPGARYRFEAEGSAVLDFTTPTCAGLTEAADFGLVPESASDDLDTARSNAAALATAVAAVPEGGTLWLGPGVWTAFPLALKSRMTFHLAEGAVLRAPSGRAGWPILPARDTEGNMLGSWEGLPAACFAAPLHAIGAEGLIIEGRGTLDGSGEKGDWWTWPKETREGARRPRGLHLINCRDVTLLGFTIRNAPSW
;
A
#
# COMPACT_ATOMS: atom_id res chain seq x y z
N LEU A 1 -12.92 -5.74 15.43
CA LEU A 1 -13.09 -4.63 16.37
C LEU A 1 -12.24 -3.47 15.88
N ASP A 2 -12.89 -2.41 15.39
CA ASP A 2 -12.26 -1.16 14.95
C ASP A 2 -12.58 -0.04 15.95
N GLY A 3 -11.85 1.07 15.86
CA GLY A 3 -12.08 2.24 16.72
C GLY A 3 -11.64 2.08 18.18
N LEU A 4 -10.82 1.08 18.49
CA LEU A 4 -10.24 0.94 19.82
C LEU A 4 -9.07 1.89 20.03
N ALA A 5 -9.01 2.55 21.19
CA ALA A 5 -7.90 3.43 21.53
C ALA A 5 -6.59 2.62 21.72
N PRO A 6 -5.43 3.12 21.23
CA PRO A 6 -4.14 2.47 21.46
C PRO A 6 -3.77 2.42 22.95
N GLY A 7 -3.10 1.34 23.38
CA GLY A 7 -2.63 1.16 24.74
C GLY A 7 -3.74 1.03 25.81
N ALA A 8 -4.97 0.87 25.38
CA ALA A 8 -6.14 0.77 26.27
C ALA A 8 -6.50 -0.69 26.58
N ARG A 9 -7.01 -0.92 27.78
CA ARG A 9 -7.47 -2.24 28.20
C ARG A 9 -8.95 -2.39 27.89
N TYR A 10 -9.31 -3.51 27.26
CA TYR A 10 -10.69 -3.83 26.88
C TYR A 10 -11.09 -5.19 27.40
N ARG A 11 -12.39 -5.33 27.63
CA ARG A 11 -13.04 -6.60 27.89
C ARG A 11 -14.06 -6.87 26.80
N PHE A 12 -13.93 -8.01 26.15
CA PHE A 12 -14.90 -8.49 25.19
C PHE A 12 -15.75 -9.60 25.82
N GLU A 13 -17.05 -9.42 25.77
CA GLU A 13 -18.03 -10.39 26.23
C GLU A 13 -19.00 -10.68 25.09
N ALA A 14 -19.21 -11.94 24.76
CA ALA A 14 -20.25 -12.38 23.85
C ALA A 14 -21.11 -13.44 24.52
N GLU A 15 -22.40 -13.42 24.26
CA GLU A 15 -23.37 -14.35 24.85
C GLU A 15 -22.97 -15.81 24.57
N GLY A 16 -22.82 -16.61 25.62
CA GLY A 16 -22.39 -18.00 25.52
C GLY A 16 -20.91 -18.25 25.29
N SER A 17 -20.08 -17.21 25.34
CA SER A 17 -18.61 -17.29 25.12
C SER A 17 -17.81 -16.94 26.37
N ALA A 18 -16.53 -17.34 26.38
CA ALA A 18 -15.61 -16.92 27.43
C ALA A 18 -15.33 -15.41 27.33
N VAL A 19 -15.18 -14.75 28.47
CA VAL A 19 -14.75 -13.35 28.55
C VAL A 19 -13.29 -13.25 28.12
N LEU A 20 -12.97 -12.32 27.24
CA LEU A 20 -11.62 -12.03 26.79
C LEU A 20 -11.18 -10.64 27.26
N ASP A 21 -10.20 -10.58 28.15
CA ASP A 21 -9.51 -9.33 28.51
C ASP A 21 -8.26 -9.18 27.64
N PHE A 22 -8.09 -8.01 27.01
CA PHE A 22 -6.88 -7.72 26.21
C PHE A 22 -6.51 -6.24 26.30
N THR A 23 -5.27 -5.95 25.95
CA THR A 23 -4.77 -4.57 25.84
C THR A 23 -4.36 -4.33 24.40
N THR A 24 -4.83 -3.24 23.81
CA THR A 24 -4.41 -2.84 22.46
C THR A 24 -2.94 -2.43 22.48
N PRO A 25 -2.19 -2.69 21.39
CA PRO A 25 -0.83 -2.16 21.25
C PRO A 25 -0.81 -0.64 21.43
N THR A 26 0.29 -0.11 21.96
CA THR A 26 0.52 1.34 22.02
C THR A 26 0.85 1.85 20.61
N CYS A 27 0.29 3.00 20.21
CA CYS A 27 0.78 3.71 19.03
C CYS A 27 2.10 4.39 19.38
N ALA A 28 3.18 4.05 18.67
CA ALA A 28 4.51 4.62 18.92
C ALA A 28 4.66 6.04 18.31
N GLY A 29 3.66 6.53 17.62
CA GLY A 29 3.60 7.87 17.04
C GLY A 29 2.78 7.91 15.75
N LEU A 30 2.26 9.10 15.47
CA LEU A 30 1.56 9.41 14.22
C LEU A 30 2.50 10.24 13.33
N THR A 31 2.66 9.79 12.10
CA THR A 31 3.39 10.50 11.03
C THR A 31 2.36 10.89 9.98
N GLU A 32 2.14 12.18 9.79
CA GLU A 32 1.22 12.66 8.75
C GLU A 32 1.96 12.75 7.41
N ALA A 33 1.45 12.08 6.40
CA ALA A 33 2.08 12.05 5.09
C ALA A 33 2.17 13.45 4.45
N ALA A 34 1.22 14.33 4.74
CA ALA A 34 1.19 15.70 4.24
C ALA A 34 2.41 16.54 4.69
N ASP A 35 3.00 16.25 5.85
CA ASP A 35 4.15 16.97 6.39
C ASP A 35 5.43 16.76 5.55
N PHE A 36 5.41 15.80 4.63
CA PHE A 36 6.55 15.46 3.76
C PHE A 36 6.47 16.10 2.37
N GLY A 37 5.58 17.05 2.18
CA GLY A 37 5.48 17.80 0.93
C GLY A 37 4.66 17.11 -0.17
N LEU A 38 3.70 16.28 0.22
CA LEU A 38 2.72 15.73 -0.72
C LEU A 38 1.93 16.84 -1.41
N VAL A 39 1.81 16.73 -2.72
CA VAL A 39 1.03 17.63 -3.55
C VAL A 39 -0.26 16.91 -3.95
N PRO A 40 -1.44 17.48 -3.64
CA PRO A 40 -2.71 16.89 -4.06
C PRO A 40 -2.84 16.92 -5.59
N GLU A 41 -3.62 15.98 -6.13
CA GLU A 41 -3.86 15.91 -7.56
C GLU A 41 -4.47 17.23 -8.06
N SER A 42 -3.79 17.85 -9.01
CA SER A 42 -4.36 18.91 -9.85
C SER A 42 -5.09 18.27 -11.04
N ALA A 43 -5.77 19.06 -11.85
CA ALA A 43 -6.57 18.57 -12.99
C ALA A 43 -5.77 17.80 -14.08
N SER A 44 -4.43 17.72 -13.96
CA SER A 44 -3.54 17.00 -14.88
C SER A 44 -2.88 15.80 -14.18
N ASP A 45 -2.86 14.66 -14.87
CA ASP A 45 -2.13 13.44 -14.47
C ASP A 45 -0.62 13.66 -14.77
N ASP A 46 0.01 14.47 -13.91
CA ASP A 46 1.41 14.86 -14.07
C ASP A 46 2.34 13.83 -13.44
N LEU A 47 3.15 13.19 -14.28
CA LEU A 47 4.11 12.17 -13.85
C LEU A 47 5.22 12.72 -12.94
N ASP A 48 5.58 13.99 -13.06
CA ASP A 48 6.62 14.59 -12.22
C ASP A 48 6.08 14.83 -10.80
N THR A 49 4.85 15.29 -10.67
CA THR A 49 4.13 15.33 -9.39
C THR A 49 3.99 13.93 -8.79
N ALA A 50 3.63 12.94 -9.60
CA ALA A 50 3.53 11.55 -9.12
C ALA A 50 4.87 10.99 -8.60
N ARG A 51 5.99 11.32 -9.25
CA ARG A 51 7.34 10.95 -8.76
C ARG A 51 7.70 11.67 -7.46
N SER A 52 7.41 12.97 -7.39
CA SER A 52 7.64 13.78 -6.19
C SER A 52 6.85 13.23 -5.00
N ASN A 53 5.58 12.93 -5.20
CA ASN A 53 4.72 12.33 -4.17
C ASN A 53 5.23 10.95 -3.72
N ALA A 54 5.71 10.11 -4.66
CA ALA A 54 6.29 8.83 -4.30
C ALA A 54 7.54 8.98 -3.43
N ALA A 55 8.41 9.95 -3.74
CA ALA A 55 9.59 10.26 -2.92
C ALA A 55 9.21 10.77 -1.53
N ALA A 56 8.22 11.67 -1.45
CA ALA A 56 7.67 12.18 -0.20
C ALA A 56 7.08 11.05 0.66
N LEU A 57 6.25 10.19 0.07
CA LEU A 57 5.67 9.04 0.76
C LEU A 57 6.74 8.04 1.23
N ALA A 58 7.76 7.77 0.42
CA ALA A 58 8.86 6.90 0.82
C ALA A 58 9.63 7.47 2.01
N THR A 59 9.85 8.79 2.04
CA THR A 59 10.47 9.49 3.17
C THR A 59 9.57 9.43 4.41
N ALA A 60 8.26 9.62 4.25
CA ALA A 60 7.29 9.49 5.32
C ALA A 60 7.27 8.06 5.91
N VAL A 61 7.24 7.02 5.06
CA VAL A 61 7.34 5.62 5.49
C VAL A 61 8.62 5.37 6.29
N ALA A 62 9.75 5.91 5.82
CA ALA A 62 11.02 5.77 6.54
C ALA A 62 10.99 6.42 7.92
N ALA A 63 10.31 7.57 8.07
CA ALA A 63 10.20 8.34 9.31
C ALA A 63 9.25 7.71 10.34
N VAL A 64 8.31 6.84 9.94
CA VAL A 64 7.40 6.17 10.88
C VAL A 64 8.21 5.37 11.90
N PRO A 65 8.05 5.59 13.22
CA PRO A 65 8.70 4.78 14.23
C PRO A 65 8.16 3.35 14.23
N GLU A 66 8.93 2.40 14.78
CA GLU A 66 8.45 1.02 14.92
C GLU A 66 7.17 0.99 15.78
N GLY A 67 6.11 0.37 15.26
CA GLY A 67 4.77 0.38 15.86
C GLY A 67 3.98 1.67 15.64
N GLY A 68 4.50 2.62 14.87
CA GLY A 68 3.84 3.88 14.55
C GLY A 68 2.90 3.77 13.33
N THR A 69 2.20 4.85 13.09
CA THR A 69 1.20 4.98 12.01
C THR A 69 1.63 6.05 11.01
N LEU A 70 1.65 5.71 9.72
CA LEU A 70 1.61 6.68 8.63
C LEU A 70 0.16 6.97 8.30
N TRP A 71 -0.27 8.22 8.46
CA TRP A 71 -1.62 8.65 8.16
C TRP A 71 -1.66 9.40 6.83
N LEU A 72 -2.43 8.87 5.89
CA LEU A 72 -2.72 9.53 4.63
C LEU A 72 -4.11 10.19 4.75
N GLY A 73 -4.12 11.51 4.84
CA GLY A 73 -5.31 12.34 5.00
C GLY A 73 -6.20 12.37 3.76
N PRO A 74 -7.43 12.92 3.91
CA PRO A 74 -8.38 13.08 2.80
C PRO A 74 -7.76 13.86 1.64
N GLY A 75 -8.12 13.47 0.42
CA GLY A 75 -7.60 14.04 -0.83
C GLY A 75 -7.22 12.98 -1.84
N VAL A 76 -6.88 13.40 -3.05
CA VAL A 76 -6.37 12.50 -4.09
C VAL A 76 -4.87 12.74 -4.25
N TRP A 77 -4.11 11.69 -4.03
CA TRP A 77 -2.64 11.70 -3.99
C TRP A 77 -2.12 10.76 -5.07
N THR A 78 -1.78 11.31 -6.23
CA THR A 78 -1.22 10.51 -7.33
C THR A 78 0.26 10.29 -7.08
N ALA A 79 0.68 9.02 -6.99
CA ALA A 79 2.06 8.63 -6.71
C ALA A 79 2.45 7.36 -7.47
N PHE A 80 3.72 7.24 -7.83
CA PHE A 80 4.33 5.98 -8.25
C PHE A 80 4.32 4.95 -7.10
N PRO A 81 4.57 3.65 -7.38
CA PRO A 81 4.52 2.59 -6.40
C PRO A 81 5.22 2.89 -5.08
N LEU A 82 4.50 2.65 -3.98
CA LEU A 82 4.98 2.83 -2.61
C LEU A 82 5.28 1.48 -1.96
N ALA A 83 6.49 1.34 -1.43
CA ALA A 83 6.89 0.21 -0.61
C ALA A 83 6.65 0.50 0.87
N LEU A 84 5.97 -0.42 1.57
CA LEU A 84 5.79 -0.37 3.02
C LEU A 84 6.82 -1.23 3.74
N LYS A 85 7.07 -0.92 5.01
CA LYS A 85 8.03 -1.62 5.87
C LYS A 85 7.36 -2.43 6.96
N SER A 86 8.14 -3.22 7.70
CA SER A 86 7.68 -3.97 8.87
C SER A 86 7.25 -3.06 10.02
N ARG A 87 6.38 -3.57 10.88
CA ARG A 87 5.98 -3.00 12.17
C ARG A 87 5.50 -1.55 12.07
N MET A 88 4.61 -1.32 11.12
CA MET A 88 3.94 -0.03 10.95
C MET A 88 2.46 -0.23 10.59
N THR A 89 1.68 0.80 10.84
CA THR A 89 0.34 0.94 10.30
C THR A 89 0.35 1.95 9.16
N PHE A 90 -0.20 1.60 8.02
CA PHE A 90 -0.54 2.54 6.96
C PHE A 90 -2.05 2.80 6.99
N HIS A 91 -2.44 3.98 7.45
CA HIS A 91 -3.83 4.36 7.59
C HIS A 91 -4.28 5.27 6.44
N LEU A 92 -5.22 4.79 5.64
CA LEU A 92 -5.89 5.59 4.62
C LEU A 92 -7.18 6.18 5.22
N ALA A 93 -7.17 7.46 5.52
CA ALA A 93 -8.33 8.15 6.09
C ALA A 93 -9.55 8.09 5.15
N GLU A 94 -10.75 8.24 5.70
CA GLU A 94 -11.94 8.41 4.89
C GLU A 94 -11.79 9.62 3.95
N GLY A 95 -12.08 9.42 2.65
CA GLY A 95 -11.85 10.42 1.62
C GLY A 95 -10.41 10.51 1.09
N ALA A 96 -9.46 9.74 1.64
CA ALA A 96 -8.14 9.60 1.05
C ALA A 96 -8.18 8.66 -0.17
N VAL A 97 -7.54 9.06 -1.26
CA VAL A 97 -7.35 8.23 -2.45
C VAL A 97 -5.85 8.23 -2.78
N LEU A 98 -5.18 7.12 -2.55
CA LEU A 98 -3.85 6.89 -3.11
C LEU A 98 -4.01 6.34 -4.52
N ARG A 99 -3.63 7.13 -5.51
CA ARG A 99 -3.85 6.82 -6.92
C ARG A 99 -2.53 6.56 -7.63
N ALA A 100 -2.50 5.50 -8.43
CA ALA A 100 -1.40 5.27 -9.35
C ALA A 100 -1.51 6.19 -10.58
N PRO A 101 -0.41 6.66 -11.18
CA PRO A 101 -0.47 7.41 -12.44
C PRO A 101 -0.99 6.52 -13.58
N SER A 102 -1.60 7.12 -14.59
CA SER A 102 -2.12 6.40 -15.77
C SER A 102 -0.99 5.92 -16.68
N GLY A 103 0.11 6.67 -16.73
CA GLY A 103 1.27 6.34 -17.55
C GLY A 103 2.28 5.48 -16.82
N ARG A 104 2.95 4.56 -17.54
CA ARG A 104 3.97 3.67 -16.96
C ARG A 104 5.42 4.10 -17.18
N ALA A 105 5.67 5.23 -17.82
CA ALA A 105 7.03 5.72 -18.07
C ALA A 105 7.79 5.94 -16.74
N GLY A 106 8.85 5.13 -16.51
CA GLY A 106 9.59 5.14 -15.26
C GLY A 106 8.94 4.37 -14.10
N TRP A 107 7.94 3.55 -14.39
CA TRP A 107 7.33 2.69 -13.38
C TRP A 107 8.31 1.61 -12.93
N PRO A 108 8.52 1.39 -11.61
CA PRO A 108 9.45 0.39 -11.12
C PRO A 108 9.05 -1.03 -11.54
N ILE A 109 10.06 -1.83 -11.91
CA ILE A 109 9.87 -3.25 -12.23
C ILE A 109 10.54 -4.08 -11.13
N LEU A 110 9.77 -4.98 -10.53
CA LEU A 110 10.28 -6.01 -9.65
C LEU A 110 10.76 -7.19 -10.50
N PRO A 111 11.99 -7.69 -10.30
CA PRO A 111 12.47 -8.88 -10.99
C PRO A 111 11.66 -10.12 -10.57
N ALA A 112 11.74 -11.18 -11.33
CA ALA A 112 11.09 -12.46 -10.99
C ALA A 112 11.61 -13.01 -9.64
N ARG A 113 12.90 -12.83 -9.36
CA ARG A 113 13.58 -13.27 -8.14
C ARG A 113 14.59 -12.22 -7.69
N ASP A 114 14.90 -12.22 -6.40
CA ASP A 114 16.03 -11.48 -5.85
C ASP A 114 17.36 -12.21 -6.08
N THR A 115 18.45 -11.65 -5.57
CA THR A 115 19.80 -12.22 -5.67
C THR A 115 19.99 -13.52 -4.89
N GLU A 116 19.11 -13.79 -3.92
CA GLU A 116 19.08 -15.02 -3.12
C GLU A 116 18.19 -16.10 -3.72
N GLY A 117 17.47 -15.79 -4.81
CA GLY A 117 16.57 -16.69 -5.49
C GLY A 117 15.13 -16.69 -4.99
N ASN A 118 14.78 -15.82 -4.00
CA ASN A 118 13.42 -15.68 -3.51
C ASN A 118 12.53 -15.03 -4.57
N MET A 119 11.32 -15.52 -4.72
CA MET A 119 10.37 -14.98 -5.69
C MET A 119 9.91 -13.58 -5.26
N LEU A 120 10.08 -12.59 -6.13
CA LEU A 120 9.57 -11.22 -5.97
C LEU A 120 8.41 -10.92 -6.91
N GLY A 121 8.55 -11.23 -8.19
CA GLY A 121 7.48 -11.10 -9.17
C GLY A 121 6.92 -12.45 -9.59
N SER A 122 5.63 -12.50 -9.87
CA SER A 122 5.00 -13.72 -10.39
C SER A 122 3.85 -13.38 -11.32
N TRP A 123 3.57 -14.31 -12.25
CA TRP A 123 2.40 -14.25 -13.13
C TRP A 123 1.80 -15.65 -13.27
N GLU A 124 0.51 -15.77 -12.98
CA GLU A 124 -0.21 -17.05 -13.06
C GLU A 124 0.50 -18.19 -12.30
N GLY A 125 1.08 -17.88 -11.13
CA GLY A 125 1.77 -18.86 -10.28
C GLY A 125 3.24 -19.11 -10.63
N LEU A 126 3.76 -18.56 -11.73
CA LEU A 126 5.15 -18.71 -12.14
C LEU A 126 5.96 -17.44 -11.84
N PRO A 127 7.25 -17.58 -11.48
CA PRO A 127 8.13 -16.43 -11.34
C PRO A 127 8.22 -15.63 -12.64
N ALA A 128 7.94 -14.34 -12.59
CA ALA A 128 8.01 -13.43 -13.73
C ALA A 128 8.30 -12.01 -13.26
N ALA A 129 9.08 -11.25 -14.01
CA ALA A 129 9.22 -9.83 -13.75
C ALA A 129 7.86 -9.13 -13.89
N CYS A 130 7.53 -8.25 -12.95
CA CYS A 130 6.28 -7.52 -12.93
C CYS A 130 6.53 -6.04 -12.63
N PHE A 131 5.74 -5.15 -13.21
CA PHE A 131 5.67 -3.79 -12.70
C PHE A 131 5.25 -3.84 -11.22
N ALA A 132 5.88 -3.01 -10.39
CA ALA A 132 5.57 -2.96 -8.96
C ALA A 132 4.10 -2.56 -8.73
N ALA A 133 3.44 -3.18 -7.78
CA ALA A 133 2.08 -2.76 -7.42
C ALA A 133 2.08 -1.34 -6.84
N PRO A 134 1.01 -0.54 -7.06
CA PRO A 134 0.89 0.80 -6.48
C PRO A 134 1.18 0.85 -4.98
N LEU A 135 0.79 -0.20 -4.26
CA LEU A 135 1.17 -0.41 -2.87
C LEU A 135 1.73 -1.83 -2.71
N HIS A 136 2.91 -1.97 -2.12
CA HIS A 136 3.53 -3.27 -1.94
C HIS A 136 4.39 -3.33 -0.68
N ALA A 137 4.67 -4.55 -0.24
CA ALA A 137 5.65 -4.83 0.81
C ALA A 137 6.39 -6.12 0.50
N ILE A 138 7.69 -6.16 0.82
CA ILE A 138 8.56 -7.32 0.61
C ILE A 138 9.18 -7.69 1.95
N GLY A 139 8.95 -8.93 2.39
CA GLY A 139 9.51 -9.46 3.64
C GLY A 139 9.02 -8.74 4.90
N ALA A 140 7.94 -7.96 4.82
CA ALA A 140 7.43 -7.22 5.96
C ALA A 140 6.74 -8.14 6.97
N GLU A 141 6.92 -7.82 8.25
CA GLU A 141 6.32 -8.50 9.39
C GLU A 141 5.59 -7.49 10.28
N GLY A 142 4.40 -7.84 10.78
CA GLY A 142 3.61 -6.96 11.65
C GLY A 142 3.13 -5.69 10.94
N LEU A 143 2.74 -5.79 9.67
CA LEU A 143 2.25 -4.69 8.86
C LEU A 143 0.73 -4.61 8.95
N ILE A 144 0.21 -3.42 9.22
CA ILE A 144 -1.24 -3.12 9.17
C ILE A 144 -1.49 -2.12 8.06
N ILE A 145 -2.46 -2.42 7.19
CA ILE A 145 -3.00 -1.49 6.21
C ILE A 145 -4.48 -1.36 6.49
N GLU A 146 -4.93 -0.17 6.86
CA GLU A 146 -6.29 0.02 7.34
C GLU A 146 -6.90 1.35 6.93
N GLY A 147 -8.16 1.55 7.32
CA GLY A 147 -8.89 2.80 7.15
C GLY A 147 -10.08 2.67 6.21
N ARG A 148 -10.63 3.81 5.79
CA ARG A 148 -11.80 3.87 4.89
C ARG A 148 -11.50 4.55 3.56
N GLY A 149 -10.22 4.80 3.29
CA GLY A 149 -9.76 5.38 2.03
C GLY A 149 -9.72 4.38 0.89
N THR A 150 -9.16 4.80 -0.22
CA THR A 150 -9.13 4.03 -1.47
C THR A 150 -7.71 3.93 -2.02
N LEU A 151 -7.31 2.74 -2.42
CA LEU A 151 -6.18 2.48 -3.29
C LEU A 151 -6.71 2.34 -4.73
N ASP A 152 -6.38 3.30 -5.60
CA ASP A 152 -6.84 3.36 -6.99
C ASP A 152 -5.68 3.05 -7.93
N GLY A 153 -5.73 1.91 -8.59
CA GLY A 153 -4.67 1.46 -9.50
C GLY A 153 -4.68 2.12 -10.88
N SER A 154 -5.68 2.97 -11.20
CA SER A 154 -5.87 3.66 -12.50
C SER A 154 -5.80 2.73 -13.72
N GLY A 155 -6.08 1.45 -13.55
CA GLY A 155 -5.95 0.44 -14.60
C GLY A 155 -6.81 0.71 -15.85
N GLU A 156 -7.91 1.43 -15.67
CA GLU A 156 -8.82 1.82 -16.77
C GLU A 156 -8.32 3.02 -17.58
N LYS A 157 -7.39 3.81 -17.04
CA LYS A 157 -6.92 5.05 -17.69
C LYS A 157 -5.75 4.86 -18.64
N GLY A 158 -4.93 3.83 -18.38
CA GLY A 158 -3.74 3.53 -19.18
C GLY A 158 -3.99 2.43 -20.21
N ASP A 159 -2.92 1.88 -20.75
CA ASP A 159 -2.95 0.79 -21.73
C ASP A 159 -2.87 -0.61 -21.09
N TRP A 160 -2.92 -0.73 -19.78
CA TRP A 160 -2.68 -1.98 -19.04
C TRP A 160 -3.54 -3.16 -19.56
N TRP A 161 -4.79 -2.92 -19.90
CA TRP A 161 -5.71 -3.96 -20.35
C TRP A 161 -5.64 -4.27 -21.83
N THR A 162 -4.81 -3.55 -22.59
CA THR A 162 -4.61 -3.81 -24.03
C THR A 162 -3.62 -4.95 -24.30
N TRP A 163 -2.85 -5.40 -23.30
CA TRP A 163 -1.84 -6.47 -23.40
C TRP A 163 -1.91 -7.48 -22.22
N PRO A 164 -3.06 -8.13 -21.99
CA PRO A 164 -3.30 -8.92 -20.77
C PRO A 164 -2.42 -10.16 -20.63
N LYS A 165 -1.92 -10.72 -21.72
CA LYS A 165 -1.09 -11.94 -21.74
C LYS A 165 0.36 -11.71 -22.17
N GLU A 166 0.72 -10.48 -22.48
CA GLU A 166 2.03 -10.10 -22.97
C GLU A 166 2.89 -9.50 -21.85
N THR A 167 4.08 -9.08 -22.21
CA THR A 167 4.96 -8.23 -21.40
C THR A 167 5.19 -6.91 -22.12
N ARG A 168 5.37 -5.85 -21.34
CA ARG A 168 5.89 -4.57 -21.81
C ARG A 168 7.15 -4.26 -20.99
N GLU A 169 8.17 -3.74 -21.64
CA GLU A 169 9.44 -3.42 -20.98
C GLU A 169 10.05 -4.63 -20.22
N GLY A 170 9.74 -5.87 -20.68
CA GLY A 170 10.17 -7.11 -20.04
C GLY A 170 9.37 -7.53 -18.81
N ALA A 171 8.29 -6.83 -18.45
CA ALA A 171 7.52 -7.07 -17.25
C ALA A 171 6.04 -7.36 -17.52
N ARG A 172 5.41 -8.09 -16.61
CA ARG A 172 3.96 -8.29 -16.54
C ARG A 172 3.29 -7.14 -15.82
N ARG A 173 1.97 -7.00 -15.99
CA ARG A 173 1.15 -5.96 -15.37
C ARG A 173 1.26 -5.99 -13.84
N PRO A 174 1.16 -4.82 -13.16
CA PRO A 174 1.17 -4.77 -11.71
C PRO A 174 -0.16 -5.24 -11.13
N ARG A 175 -0.16 -5.71 -9.90
CA ARG A 175 -1.36 -5.92 -9.09
C ARG A 175 -1.77 -4.59 -8.43
N GLY A 176 -3.00 -4.52 -7.87
CA GLY A 176 -3.41 -3.36 -7.07
C GLY A 176 -2.65 -3.27 -5.76
N LEU A 177 -2.50 -4.41 -5.06
CA LEU A 177 -1.70 -4.58 -3.86
C LEU A 177 -0.84 -5.84 -4.01
N HIS A 178 0.42 -5.80 -3.57
CA HIS A 178 1.31 -6.96 -3.63
C HIS A 178 2.12 -7.13 -2.34
N LEU A 179 1.82 -8.19 -1.61
CA LEU A 179 2.52 -8.58 -0.39
C LEU A 179 3.39 -9.80 -0.70
N ILE A 180 4.69 -9.64 -0.57
CA ILE A 180 5.70 -10.62 -1.00
C ILE A 180 6.45 -11.11 0.23
N ASN A 181 6.37 -12.42 0.53
CA ASN A 181 7.06 -13.04 1.67
C ASN A 181 6.80 -12.33 3.00
N CYS A 182 5.61 -11.73 3.18
CA CYS A 182 5.20 -11.02 4.39
C CYS A 182 4.60 -11.97 5.42
N ARG A 183 4.66 -11.59 6.72
CA ARG A 183 4.03 -12.29 7.85
C ARG A 183 3.27 -11.31 8.72
N ASP A 184 2.26 -11.81 9.43
CA ASP A 184 1.46 -11.03 10.38
C ASP A 184 0.95 -9.72 9.76
N VAL A 185 0.27 -9.83 8.60
CA VAL A 185 -0.29 -8.70 7.89
C VAL A 185 -1.78 -8.60 8.14
N THR A 186 -2.22 -7.41 8.53
CA THR A 186 -3.65 -7.09 8.68
C THR A 186 -4.09 -6.13 7.59
N LEU A 187 -5.18 -6.45 6.89
CA LEU A 187 -5.82 -5.61 5.90
C LEU A 187 -7.25 -5.33 6.35
N LEU A 188 -7.62 -4.06 6.57
CA LEU A 188 -8.90 -3.74 7.17
C LEU A 188 -9.53 -2.45 6.60
N GLY A 189 -10.73 -2.58 6.05
CA GLY A 189 -11.68 -1.48 5.84
C GLY A 189 -11.50 -0.63 4.59
N PHE A 190 -10.31 -0.56 3.98
CA PHE A 190 -10.04 0.24 2.79
C PHE A 190 -10.54 -0.44 1.50
N THR A 191 -10.69 0.36 0.45
CA THR A 191 -11.13 -0.10 -0.86
C THR A 191 -9.95 -0.21 -1.82
N ILE A 192 -9.88 -1.28 -2.61
CA ILE A 192 -8.99 -1.39 -3.77
C ILE A 192 -9.86 -1.35 -5.02
N ARG A 193 -9.53 -0.48 -5.97
CA ARG A 193 -10.26 -0.38 -7.24
C ARG A 193 -9.31 -0.15 -8.42
N ASN A 194 -9.84 -0.39 -9.63
CA ASN A 194 -9.16 -0.09 -10.89
C ASN A 194 -7.74 -0.68 -10.98
N ALA A 195 -7.54 -1.88 -10.45
CA ALA A 195 -6.23 -2.51 -10.53
C ALA A 195 -5.83 -2.77 -12.00
N PRO A 196 -4.54 -2.60 -12.36
CA PRO A 196 -4.05 -2.87 -13.72
C PRO A 196 -4.08 -4.36 -14.10
N SER A 197 -4.22 -5.25 -13.11
CA SER A 197 -4.50 -6.69 -13.26
C SER A 197 -5.41 -7.16 -12.12
N TRP A 198 -5.55 -8.48 -11.97
CA TRP A 198 -6.34 -9.05 -10.88
C TRP A 198 -5.84 -8.62 -9.49
#